data_e2f09248f58d4a46129158c37210ab27
#
_entry.id   e2f09248f58d4a46129158c37210ab27
#
_cell.length_a   1.000
_cell.length_b   1.000
_cell.length_c   1.000
_cell.angle_alpha   90.00
_cell.angle_beta   90.00
_cell.angle_gamma   90.00
#
_symmetry.space_group_name_H-M   'P 1'
#
loop_
_entity.id
_entity.type
_entity.pdbx_description
1 polymer ?
#
loop_
_entity_poly.entity_id
_entity_poly.type
_entity_poly.pdbx_seq_one_letter_code
_entity_poly.pdbx_strand_id
1 'polypeptide(L)'
;RGGLAGSTVLDAKMPMILDRNFKPGGPIWMHTKDLINVRDAALAIDAPIPLTTQILEAMKAMKADGRQNDDHCGIIQYWEKLANVTVHRK
;
A
#
# COMPACT_ATOMS: atom_id res chain seq x y z
N ARG A 1 -8.50 7.45 -20.59
CA ARG A 1 -7.31 6.74 -20.20
C ARG A 1 -7.01 5.61 -21.17
N GLY A 2 -5.91 5.67 -21.85
CA GLY A 2 -5.62 4.79 -22.97
C GLY A 2 -4.54 3.75 -22.77
N GLY A 3 -4.06 3.52 -21.55
CA GLY A 3 -2.99 2.56 -21.28
C GLY A 3 -3.51 1.21 -20.83
N LEU A 4 -2.68 0.17 -20.98
CA LEU A 4 -3.00 -1.16 -20.48
C LEU A 4 -3.14 -1.21 -18.95
N ALA A 5 -2.48 -0.29 -18.26
CA ALA A 5 -2.53 -0.20 -16.81
C ALA A 5 -3.69 0.67 -16.29
N GLY A 6 -4.51 1.22 -17.17
CA GLY A 6 -5.66 2.03 -16.78
C GLY A 6 -6.72 1.19 -16.08
N SER A 7 -7.28 1.71 -14.98
CA SER A 7 -8.32 1.03 -14.23
C SER A 7 -9.11 2.05 -13.41
N THR A 8 -10.29 1.63 -12.94
CA THR A 8 -11.09 2.45 -12.04
C THR A 8 -10.33 2.77 -10.74
N VAL A 9 -9.61 1.78 -10.22
CA VAL A 9 -8.81 1.99 -9.01
C VAL A 9 -7.72 3.02 -9.25
N LEU A 10 -7.00 2.91 -10.37
CA LEU A 10 -5.96 3.86 -10.72
C LEU A 10 -6.53 5.27 -10.87
N ASP A 11 -7.69 5.37 -11.54
CA ASP A 11 -8.35 6.66 -11.75
C ASP A 11 -8.77 7.31 -10.43
N ALA A 12 -9.16 6.50 -9.44
CA ALA A 12 -9.57 7.02 -8.13
C ALA A 12 -8.37 7.38 -7.25
N LYS A 13 -7.31 6.58 -7.30
CA LYS A 13 -6.21 6.68 -6.31
C LYS A 13 -5.03 7.52 -6.79
N MET A 14 -4.78 7.57 -8.11
CA MET A 14 -3.64 8.33 -8.61
C MET A 14 -3.74 9.83 -8.30
N PRO A 15 -4.90 10.48 -8.49
CA PRO A 15 -5.03 11.88 -8.05
C PRO A 15 -4.79 12.05 -6.56
N MET A 16 -5.25 11.11 -5.74
CA MET A 16 -5.01 11.18 -4.29
C MET A 16 -3.52 11.17 -3.98
N ILE A 17 -2.75 10.30 -4.62
CA ILE A 17 -1.30 10.22 -4.43
C ILE A 17 -0.63 11.51 -4.87
N LEU A 18 -0.97 12.01 -6.05
CA LEU A 18 -0.38 13.22 -6.61
C LEU A 18 -0.68 14.44 -5.75
N ASP A 19 -1.86 14.51 -5.15
CA ASP A 19 -2.29 15.59 -4.28
C ASP A 19 -1.94 15.32 -2.81
N ARG A 20 -1.30 14.19 -2.52
CA ARG A 20 -0.93 13.74 -1.19
C ARG A 20 -2.13 13.70 -0.24
N ASN A 21 -3.28 13.30 -0.76
CA ASN A 21 -4.51 13.15 0.01
C ASN A 21 -4.66 11.70 0.43
N PHE A 22 -4.24 11.38 1.66
CA PHE A 22 -4.25 10.02 2.17
C PHE A 22 -5.38 9.77 3.17
N LYS A 23 -6.46 10.54 3.06
CA LYS A 23 -7.65 10.29 3.88
C LYS A 23 -8.20 8.92 3.56
N PRO A 24 -8.50 8.10 4.57
CA PRO A 24 -8.83 6.71 4.31
C PRO A 24 -10.22 6.52 3.69
N GLY A 25 -10.26 5.83 2.52
CA GLY A 25 -11.41 5.11 2.05
C GLY A 25 -11.28 3.66 2.47
N GLY A 26 -10.03 3.11 2.39
CA GLY A 26 -9.66 1.80 2.94
C GLY A 26 -8.32 1.94 3.63
N PRO A 27 -8.27 2.04 4.96
CA PRO A 27 -7.01 2.30 5.66
C PRO A 27 -6.03 1.13 5.57
N ILE A 28 -4.75 1.47 5.68
CA ILE A 28 -3.66 0.48 5.57
C ILE A 28 -3.83 -0.66 6.57
N TRP A 29 -4.28 -0.39 7.81
CA TRP A 29 -4.39 -1.43 8.81
C TRP A 29 -5.39 -2.53 8.42
N MET A 30 -6.43 -2.21 7.64
CA MET A 30 -7.38 -3.22 7.15
C MET A 30 -6.70 -4.20 6.21
N HIS A 31 -5.90 -3.68 5.28
CA HIS A 31 -5.17 -4.53 4.34
C HIS A 31 -4.07 -5.32 5.02
N THR A 32 -3.43 -4.73 6.04
CA THR A 32 -2.44 -5.44 6.85
C THR A 32 -3.05 -6.67 7.49
N LYS A 33 -4.25 -6.53 8.07
CA LYS A 33 -4.96 -7.64 8.69
C LYS A 33 -5.24 -8.75 7.68
N ASP A 34 -5.71 -8.38 6.48
CA ASP A 34 -6.02 -9.36 5.45
C ASP A 34 -4.76 -10.12 5.00
N LEU A 35 -3.66 -9.40 4.82
CA LEU A 35 -2.40 -10.02 4.40
C LEU A 35 -1.80 -10.92 5.48
N ILE A 36 -1.99 -10.58 6.74
CA ILE A 36 -1.57 -11.45 7.85
C ILE A 36 -2.35 -12.77 7.78
N ASN A 37 -3.64 -12.72 7.50
CA ASN A 37 -4.44 -13.93 7.33
C ASN A 37 -3.95 -14.79 6.16
N VAL A 38 -3.59 -14.15 5.04
CA VAL A 38 -3.01 -14.86 3.89
C VAL A 38 -1.68 -15.51 4.27
N ARG A 39 -0.82 -14.78 4.98
CA ARG A 39 0.47 -15.30 5.43
C ARG A 39 0.28 -16.52 6.34
N ASP A 40 -0.65 -16.45 7.27
CA ASP A 40 -0.90 -17.56 8.20
C ASP A 40 -1.43 -18.79 7.47
N ALA A 41 -2.32 -18.59 6.50
CA ALA A 41 -2.83 -19.68 5.67
C ALA A 41 -1.71 -20.31 4.82
N ALA A 42 -0.85 -19.47 4.22
CA ALA A 42 0.26 -19.95 3.42
C ALA A 42 1.27 -20.72 4.28
N LEU A 43 1.54 -20.26 5.50
CA LEU A 43 2.43 -20.95 6.42
C LEU A 43 1.90 -22.32 6.77
N ALA A 44 0.59 -22.46 6.95
CA ALA A 44 -0.04 -23.74 7.29
C ALA A 44 0.13 -24.80 6.20
N ILE A 45 0.25 -24.38 4.93
CA ILE A 45 0.43 -25.29 3.79
C ILE A 45 1.82 -25.18 3.16
N ASP A 46 2.72 -24.45 3.80
CA ASP A 46 4.10 -24.27 3.37
C ASP A 46 4.23 -23.64 1.98
N ALA A 47 3.32 -22.72 1.66
CA ALA A 47 3.33 -22.02 0.37
C ALA A 47 4.21 -20.76 0.44
N PRO A 48 5.13 -20.56 -0.52
CA PRO A 48 5.93 -19.33 -0.56
C PRO A 48 5.10 -18.14 -1.05
N ILE A 49 5.22 -16.99 -0.36
CA ILE A 49 4.50 -15.77 -0.73
C ILE A 49 5.43 -14.54 -0.64
N PRO A 50 6.52 -14.50 -1.43
CA PRO A 50 7.53 -13.45 -1.25
C PRO A 50 6.99 -12.04 -1.46
N LEU A 51 6.13 -11.80 -2.44
CA LEU A 51 5.59 -10.46 -2.68
C LEU A 51 4.68 -10.01 -1.55
N THR A 52 3.83 -10.89 -1.05
CA THR A 52 2.95 -10.60 0.09
C THR A 52 3.77 -10.23 1.32
N THR A 53 4.85 -10.97 1.56
CA THR A 53 5.74 -10.70 2.68
C THR A 53 6.39 -9.32 2.56
N GLN A 54 6.84 -8.93 1.37
CA GLN A 54 7.43 -7.62 1.15
C GLN A 54 6.42 -6.51 1.41
N ILE A 55 5.18 -6.68 0.96
CA ILE A 55 4.13 -5.68 1.19
C ILE A 55 3.79 -5.58 2.68
N LEU A 56 3.74 -6.71 3.38
CA LEU A 56 3.54 -6.71 4.83
C LEU A 56 4.64 -5.93 5.55
N GLU A 57 5.90 -6.07 5.13
CA GLU A 57 6.99 -5.32 5.74
C GLU A 57 6.82 -3.82 5.50
N ALA A 58 6.36 -3.41 4.30
CA ALA A 58 6.06 -2.02 4.01
C ALA A 58 4.94 -1.50 4.92
N MET A 59 3.89 -2.29 5.12
CA MET A 59 2.77 -1.91 5.98
C MET A 59 3.19 -1.79 7.45
N LYS A 60 4.08 -2.67 7.92
CA LYS A 60 4.63 -2.57 9.27
C LYS A 60 5.44 -1.27 9.43
N ALA A 61 6.20 -0.89 8.41
CA ALA A 61 6.95 0.36 8.43
C ALA A 61 6.01 1.56 8.51
N MET A 62 4.89 1.53 7.78
CA MET A 62 3.89 2.59 7.83
C MET A 62 3.29 2.70 9.24
N LYS A 63 3.01 1.56 9.88
CA LYS A 63 2.51 1.56 11.25
C LYS A 63 3.53 2.16 12.21
N ALA A 64 4.80 1.81 12.05
CA ALA A 64 5.87 2.36 12.89
C ALA A 64 5.97 3.87 12.75
N ASP A 65 5.65 4.41 11.57
CA ASP A 65 5.63 5.85 11.33
C ASP A 65 4.31 6.52 11.75
N GLY A 66 3.38 5.77 12.35
CA GLY A 66 2.10 6.31 12.79
C GLY A 66 1.10 6.54 11.67
N ARG A 67 1.27 5.90 10.51
CA ARG A 67 0.45 6.12 9.31
C ARG A 67 -0.50 4.98 8.99
N GLN A 68 -0.76 4.08 9.92
CA GLN A 68 -1.60 2.92 9.67
C GLN A 68 -3.06 3.27 9.35
N ASN A 69 -3.48 4.48 9.66
CA ASN A 69 -4.83 4.97 9.36
C ASN A 69 -4.94 5.69 8.03
N ASP A 70 -3.82 5.89 7.31
CA ASP A 70 -3.87 6.47 5.98
C ASP A 70 -4.60 5.53 5.02
N ASP A 71 -5.21 6.09 3.96
CA ASP A 71 -5.75 5.27 2.89
C ASP A 71 -4.65 4.35 2.34
N HIS A 72 -5.05 3.20 1.80
CA HIS A 72 -4.08 2.22 1.32
C HIS A 72 -3.14 2.78 0.25
N CYS A 73 -3.56 3.79 -0.54
CA CYS A 73 -2.67 4.42 -1.50
C CYS A 73 -1.53 5.20 -0.82
N GLY A 74 -1.68 5.54 0.45
CA GLY A 74 -0.64 6.19 1.24
C GLY A 74 0.60 5.34 1.44
N ILE A 75 0.53 4.03 1.15
CA ILE A 75 1.69 3.15 1.24
C ILE A 75 2.83 3.59 0.33
N ILE A 76 2.55 4.42 -0.69
CA ILE A 76 3.59 4.96 -1.56
C ILE A 76 4.67 5.70 -0.76
N GLN A 77 4.33 6.21 0.42
CA GLN A 77 5.26 6.93 1.29
C GLN A 77 6.43 6.04 1.73
N TYR A 78 6.21 4.72 1.81
CA TYR A 78 7.28 3.78 2.12
C TYR A 78 8.38 3.82 1.04
N TRP A 79 7.96 3.75 -0.24
CA TRP A 79 8.91 3.79 -1.35
C TRP A 79 9.50 5.17 -1.57
N GLU A 80 8.73 6.23 -1.32
CA GLU A 80 9.26 7.59 -1.35
C GLU A 80 10.43 7.74 -0.40
N LYS A 81 10.30 7.18 0.80
CA LYS A 81 11.36 7.24 1.81
C LYS A 81 12.62 6.50 1.35
N LEU A 82 12.44 5.30 0.78
CA LEU A 82 13.57 4.52 0.27
C LEU A 82 14.27 5.22 -0.88
N ALA A 83 13.54 5.87 -1.76
CA ALA A 83 14.09 6.57 -2.93
C ALA A 83 14.49 8.01 -2.63
N ASN A 84 14.14 8.53 -1.46
CA ASN A 84 14.39 9.91 -1.06
C ASN A 84 13.76 10.90 -2.04
N VAL A 85 12.54 10.64 -2.45
CA VAL A 85 11.77 11.51 -3.35
C VAL A 85 10.37 11.70 -2.79
N THR A 86 9.66 12.69 -3.30
CA THR A 86 8.26 12.93 -2.97
C THR A 86 7.47 13.04 -4.26
N VAL A 87 6.46 12.17 -4.40
CA VAL A 87 5.58 12.19 -5.57
C VAL A 87 4.52 13.25 -5.36
N HIS A 88 4.39 14.15 -6.33
CA HIS A 88 3.39 15.21 -6.26
C HIS A 88 3.03 15.69 -7.66
N ARG A 89 1.95 16.46 -7.71
CA ARG A 89 1.53 17.10 -8.96
C ARG A 89 2.51 18.23 -9.31
N LYS A 90 2.87 18.29 -10.57
CA LYS A 90 3.81 19.34 -11.05
C LYS A 90 3.13 20.68 -11.15
#